data_a754bb820f56df5a14b7a810d826ce9d
#
_entry.id   a754bb820f56df5a14b7a810d826ce9d
#
_cell.length_a   1.000
_cell.length_b   1.000
_cell.length_c   1.000
_cell.angle_alpha   90.00
_cell.angle_beta   90.00
_cell.angle_gamma   90.00
#
_symmetry.space_group_name_H-M   'P 1'
#
loop_
_entity.id
_entity.type
_entity.pdbx_description
1 polymer ?
#
loop_
_entity_poly.entity_id
_entity_poly.type
_entity_poly.pdbx_seq_one_letter_code
_entity_poly.pdbx_strand_id
1 'polypeptide(L)'
;MIPFHVPHSETECDGWLINHEELETLLFITDAEYCPYNFSNMNITHAMIECNYSEDYLSRAEDYGKFEHVLHGHMELQTCKRLIQTINNPNLISIGLLHLSGGNSHPERFRQEIRNLVDCDVNVWVAEKGFQTELGLYPF
;
A
#
# COMPACT_ATOMS: atom_id res chain seq x y z
N MET A 1 -11.44 14.87 -4.67
CA MET A 1 -11.05 13.88 -3.65
C MET A 1 -12.27 13.08 -3.25
N ILE A 2 -12.21 11.76 -3.30
CA ILE A 2 -13.33 10.85 -3.04
C ILE A 2 -12.90 9.88 -1.93
N PRO A 3 -13.53 9.94 -0.73
CA PRO A 3 -13.32 8.93 0.29
C PRO A 3 -14.06 7.63 -0.05
N PHE A 4 -13.53 6.52 0.43
CA PHE A 4 -14.19 5.22 0.37
C PHE A 4 -13.82 4.39 1.61
N HIS A 5 -14.78 3.65 2.14
CA HIS A 5 -14.58 2.87 3.36
C HIS A 5 -13.63 1.69 3.13
N VAL A 6 -12.69 1.50 4.07
CA VAL A 6 -11.80 0.34 4.13
C VAL A 6 -11.90 -0.35 5.50
N PRO A 7 -11.88 -1.68 5.58
CA PRO A 7 -11.97 -2.39 6.85
C PRO A 7 -10.68 -2.26 7.66
N HIS A 8 -10.83 -1.89 8.94
CA HIS A 8 -9.74 -1.82 9.90
C HIS A 8 -10.25 -2.29 11.28
N SER A 9 -10.29 -3.60 11.49
CA SER A 9 -10.86 -4.21 12.70
C SER A 9 -12.26 -3.65 13.01
N GLU A 10 -12.49 -3.12 14.22
CA GLU A 10 -13.75 -2.51 14.63
C GLU A 10 -13.81 -0.99 14.44
N THR A 11 -12.78 -0.42 13.79
CA THR A 11 -12.66 1.03 13.59
C THR A 11 -13.06 1.41 12.16
N GLU A 12 -13.86 2.46 12.01
CA GLU A 12 -14.13 3.04 10.70
C GLU A 12 -12.87 3.72 10.15
N CYS A 13 -12.48 3.36 8.94
CA CYS A 13 -11.33 3.94 8.25
C CYS A 13 -11.64 4.18 6.78
N ASP A 14 -11.07 5.24 6.20
CA ASP A 14 -11.28 5.61 4.82
C ASP A 14 -9.97 5.61 4.03
N GLY A 15 -10.02 5.02 2.83
CA GLY A 15 -9.07 5.27 1.77
C GLY A 15 -9.53 6.47 0.93
N TRP A 16 -8.63 6.97 0.09
CA TRP A 16 -8.86 8.18 -0.69
C TRP A 16 -8.45 8.00 -2.15
N LEU A 17 -9.34 8.37 -3.05
CA LEU A 17 -9.00 8.59 -4.45
C LEU A 17 -8.88 10.10 -4.68
N ILE A 18 -7.67 10.55 -4.99
CA ILE A 18 -7.34 11.97 -5.10
C ILE A 18 -6.98 12.28 -6.55
N ASN A 19 -7.69 13.24 -7.16
CA ASN A 19 -7.35 13.74 -8.47
C ASN A 19 -6.81 15.17 -8.36
N HIS A 20 -5.65 15.42 -8.97
CA HIS A 20 -4.98 16.70 -8.95
C HIS A 20 -4.22 16.91 -10.27
N GLU A 21 -4.15 18.15 -10.77
CA GLU A 21 -3.55 18.48 -12.06
C GLU A 21 -2.06 18.10 -12.20
N GLU A 22 -1.31 18.10 -11.09
CA GLU A 22 0.13 17.80 -11.08
C GLU A 22 0.46 16.31 -10.92
N LEU A 23 -0.47 15.49 -10.43
CA LEU A 23 -0.22 14.06 -10.19
C LEU A 23 -1.28 13.14 -10.80
N GLU A 24 -2.31 13.71 -11.45
CA GLU A 24 -3.50 13.00 -11.96
C GLU A 24 -4.22 12.22 -10.85
N THR A 25 -4.08 10.90 -10.79
CA THR A 25 -4.88 10.08 -9.89
C THR A 25 -4.00 9.36 -8.87
N LEU A 26 -4.11 9.75 -7.61
CA LEU A 26 -3.49 9.08 -6.47
C LEU A 26 -4.50 8.21 -5.75
N LEU A 27 -4.17 6.94 -5.56
CA LEU A 27 -4.85 6.03 -4.63
C LEU A 27 -4.08 6.00 -3.30
N PHE A 28 -4.75 6.38 -2.21
CA PHE A 28 -4.18 6.38 -0.87
C PHE A 28 -4.96 5.45 0.06
N ILE A 29 -4.30 4.44 0.61
CA ILE A 29 -4.90 3.45 1.53
C ILE A 29 -3.91 3.16 2.64
N THR A 30 -4.29 3.44 3.87
CA THR A 30 -3.57 3.07 5.09
C THR A 30 -4.55 2.63 6.16
N ASP A 31 -4.08 1.93 7.19
CA ASP A 31 -4.93 1.34 8.24
C ASP A 31 -6.09 0.54 7.64
N ALA A 32 -5.75 -0.44 6.79
CA ALA A 32 -6.71 -1.25 6.08
C ALA A 32 -6.27 -2.71 5.98
N GLU A 33 -7.14 -3.63 6.35
CA GLU A 33 -6.91 -5.07 6.17
C GLU A 33 -6.87 -5.46 4.69
N TYR A 34 -7.77 -4.88 3.89
CA TYR A 34 -7.83 -5.04 2.43
C TYR A 34 -8.63 -3.89 1.79
N CYS A 35 -8.59 -3.81 0.47
CA CYS A 35 -9.44 -2.88 -0.29
C CYS A 35 -10.62 -3.64 -0.91
N PRO A 36 -11.88 -3.33 -0.54
CA PRO A 36 -13.05 -4.01 -1.10
C PRO A 36 -13.46 -3.50 -2.50
N TYR A 37 -12.79 -2.46 -3.01
CA TYR A 37 -13.14 -1.83 -4.28
C TYR A 37 -12.16 -2.19 -5.39
N ASN A 38 -12.67 -2.19 -6.62
CA ASN A 38 -11.88 -2.42 -7.83
C ASN A 38 -11.57 -1.09 -8.53
N PHE A 39 -10.30 -0.70 -8.56
CA PHE A 39 -9.82 0.52 -9.20
C PHE A 39 -9.13 0.29 -10.56
N SER A 40 -9.27 -0.89 -11.16
CA SER A 40 -8.57 -1.25 -12.41
C SER A 40 -8.85 -0.29 -13.59
N ASN A 41 -10.00 0.37 -13.61
CA ASN A 41 -10.39 1.32 -14.65
C ASN A 41 -10.17 2.79 -14.29
N MET A 42 -9.51 3.09 -13.17
CA MET A 42 -9.38 4.45 -12.64
C MET A 42 -8.10 5.16 -13.09
N ASN A 43 -7.29 4.54 -13.95
CA ASN A 43 -6.02 5.10 -14.45
C ASN A 43 -5.15 5.69 -13.33
N ILE A 44 -4.85 4.86 -12.32
CA ILE A 44 -4.03 5.27 -11.18
C ILE A 44 -2.61 5.59 -11.67
N THR A 45 -2.13 6.80 -11.38
CA THR A 45 -0.76 7.25 -11.67
C THR A 45 0.17 7.11 -10.49
N HIS A 46 -0.35 7.28 -9.28
CA HIS A 46 0.39 7.10 -8.04
C HIS A 46 -0.43 6.26 -7.06
N ALA A 47 0.22 5.37 -6.33
CA ALA A 47 -0.40 4.60 -5.27
C ALA A 47 0.43 4.69 -3.98
N MET A 48 -0.23 4.98 -2.87
CA MET A 48 0.33 4.94 -1.53
C MET A 48 -0.50 3.95 -0.72
N ILE A 49 0.04 2.76 -0.49
CA ILE A 49 -0.72 1.61 0.01
C ILE A 49 -0.03 1.01 1.22
N GLU A 50 -0.80 0.69 2.25
CA GLU A 50 -0.31 -0.08 3.39
C GLU A 50 0.28 -1.42 2.95
N CYS A 51 1.42 -1.77 3.52
CA CYS A 51 2.05 -3.07 3.41
C CYS A 51 2.69 -3.39 4.77
N ASN A 52 1.84 -3.78 5.74
CA ASN A 52 2.22 -3.76 7.14
C ASN A 52 3.10 -4.96 7.54
N TYR A 53 2.72 -6.17 7.14
CA TYR A 53 3.38 -7.39 7.59
C TYR A 53 3.42 -8.47 6.50
N SER A 54 4.22 -9.51 6.74
CA SER A 54 4.13 -10.79 6.03
C SER A 54 3.95 -11.92 7.03
N GLU A 55 3.09 -12.88 6.71
CA GLU A 55 2.90 -14.08 7.53
C GLU A 55 4.20 -14.85 7.78
N ASP A 56 5.19 -14.72 6.89
CA ASP A 56 6.52 -15.34 7.04
C ASP A 56 7.27 -14.86 8.29
N TYR A 57 6.97 -13.64 8.77
CA TYR A 57 7.63 -13.03 9.93
C TYR A 57 6.80 -13.12 11.21
N LEU A 58 5.56 -13.61 11.15
CA LEU A 58 4.72 -13.73 12.33
C LEU A 58 5.21 -14.87 13.23
N SER A 59 5.73 -14.51 14.40
CA SER A 59 6.05 -15.48 15.44
C SER A 59 4.79 -15.95 16.13
N ARG A 60 4.44 -17.25 15.98
CA ARG A 60 3.27 -17.85 16.63
C ARG A 60 3.40 -17.99 18.16
N ALA A 61 4.55 -17.61 18.72
CA ALA A 61 4.88 -17.87 20.12
C ALA A 61 4.64 -16.67 21.06
N GLU A 62 4.44 -15.45 20.52
CA GLU A 62 4.36 -14.24 21.35
C GLU A 62 3.04 -13.51 21.15
N ASP A 63 2.19 -13.54 22.19
CA ASP A 63 1.00 -12.70 22.39
C ASP A 63 -0.12 -12.82 21.31
N TYR A 64 -1.02 -13.79 21.54
CA TYR A 64 -2.20 -14.05 20.70
C TYR A 64 -3.06 -12.79 20.41
N GLY A 65 -3.17 -11.87 21.35
CA GLY A 65 -3.94 -10.64 21.18
C GLY A 65 -3.33 -9.65 20.18
N LYS A 66 -2.00 -9.52 20.16
CA LYS A 66 -1.27 -8.72 19.16
C LYS A 66 -1.35 -9.37 17.77
N PHE A 67 -1.29 -10.70 17.74
CA PHE A 67 -1.40 -11.47 16.50
C PHE A 67 -2.76 -11.27 15.82
N GLU A 68 -3.86 -11.38 16.56
CA GLU A 68 -5.20 -11.14 16.03
C GLU A 68 -5.38 -9.68 15.55
N HIS A 69 -4.88 -8.71 16.32
CA HIS A 69 -4.98 -7.30 15.93
C HIS A 69 -4.23 -7.00 14.62
N VAL A 70 -3.05 -7.57 14.43
CA VAL A 70 -2.29 -7.42 13.17
C VAL A 70 -3.02 -8.07 12.01
N LEU A 71 -3.56 -9.29 12.19
CA LEU A 71 -4.29 -10.01 11.14
C LEU A 71 -5.59 -9.35 10.70
N HIS A 72 -6.31 -8.71 11.63
CA HIS A 72 -7.64 -8.14 11.38
C HIS A 72 -7.67 -6.62 11.23
N GLY A 73 -6.53 -5.95 11.30
CA GLY A 73 -6.48 -4.50 11.20
C GLY A 73 -5.60 -3.97 10.07
N HIS A 74 -4.65 -4.77 9.59
CA HIS A 74 -3.60 -4.29 8.71
C HIS A 74 -3.40 -5.17 7.48
N MET A 75 -2.87 -4.56 6.41
CA MET A 75 -2.70 -5.23 5.11
C MET A 75 -1.44 -6.10 5.07
N GLU A 76 -1.65 -7.38 4.80
CA GLU A 76 -0.59 -8.35 4.57
C GLU A 76 0.05 -8.17 3.18
N LEU A 77 1.33 -8.49 3.03
CA LEU A 77 2.11 -8.36 1.80
C LEU A 77 1.42 -8.98 0.57
N GLN A 78 0.86 -10.19 0.66
CA GLN A 78 0.20 -10.82 -0.49
C GLN A 78 -1.11 -10.12 -0.86
N THR A 79 -1.81 -9.54 0.12
CA THR A 79 -3.01 -8.72 -0.12
C THR A 79 -2.64 -7.40 -0.81
N CYS A 80 -1.58 -6.73 -0.35
CA CYS A 80 -1.01 -5.56 -1.00
C CYS A 80 -0.60 -5.86 -2.45
N LYS A 81 0.10 -6.97 -2.69
CA LYS A 81 0.51 -7.42 -4.03
C LYS A 81 -0.68 -7.62 -4.97
N ARG A 82 -1.77 -8.25 -4.50
CA ARG A 82 -2.99 -8.44 -5.29
C ARG A 82 -3.63 -7.11 -5.67
N LEU A 83 -3.71 -6.18 -4.72
CA LEU A 83 -4.24 -4.83 -5.00
C LEU A 83 -3.38 -4.11 -6.05
N ILE A 84 -2.06 -4.12 -5.91
CA ILE A 84 -1.14 -3.50 -6.87
C ILE A 84 -1.28 -4.11 -8.26
N GLN A 85 -1.44 -5.42 -8.37
CA GLN A 85 -1.69 -6.09 -9.66
C GLN A 85 -2.98 -5.61 -10.33
N THR A 86 -4.03 -5.31 -9.57
CA THR A 86 -5.30 -4.82 -10.14
C THR A 86 -5.22 -3.37 -10.63
N ILE A 87 -4.39 -2.53 -10.01
CA ILE A 87 -4.22 -1.12 -10.40
C ILE A 87 -3.07 -0.89 -11.38
N ASN A 88 -2.26 -1.92 -11.65
CA ASN A 88 -1.13 -1.80 -12.57
C ASN A 88 -1.63 -1.48 -13.98
N ASN A 89 -1.16 -0.37 -14.54
CA ASN A 89 -1.52 0.13 -15.85
C ASN A 89 -0.34 0.91 -16.46
N PRO A 90 -0.32 1.18 -17.78
CA PRO A 90 0.81 1.84 -18.44
C PRO A 90 1.15 3.27 -17.94
N ASN A 91 0.22 3.91 -17.23
CA ASN A 91 0.41 5.26 -16.70
C ASN A 91 0.83 5.28 -15.23
N LEU A 92 1.01 4.13 -14.60
CA LEU A 92 1.48 4.03 -13.22
C LEU A 92 2.93 4.51 -13.12
N ILE A 93 3.17 5.53 -12.29
CA ILE A 93 4.46 6.22 -12.14
C ILE A 93 5.15 5.79 -10.85
N SER A 94 4.41 5.73 -9.73
CA SER A 94 5.02 5.36 -8.46
C SER A 94 4.10 4.60 -7.52
N ILE A 95 4.73 3.79 -6.67
CA ILE A 95 4.09 3.06 -5.57
C ILE A 95 4.88 3.32 -4.29
N GLY A 96 4.20 3.85 -3.28
CA GLY A 96 4.72 3.99 -1.92
C GLY A 96 4.13 2.92 -1.00
N LEU A 97 4.99 2.19 -0.32
CA LEU A 97 4.58 1.23 0.71
C LEU A 97 4.55 1.94 2.06
N LEU A 98 3.39 1.92 2.70
CA LEU A 98 3.14 2.63 3.95
C LEU A 98 3.01 1.68 5.13
N HIS A 99 3.18 2.22 6.33
CA HIS A 99 2.79 1.61 7.61
C HIS A 99 3.39 0.21 7.84
N LEU A 100 4.67 0.03 7.51
CA LEU A 100 5.36 -1.23 7.73
C LEU A 100 5.56 -1.49 9.24
N SER A 101 5.25 -2.71 9.66
CA SER A 101 5.49 -3.16 11.05
C SER A 101 6.98 -3.27 11.34
N GLY A 102 7.43 -2.73 12.48
CA GLY A 102 8.84 -2.79 12.88
C GLY A 102 9.37 -4.21 13.16
N GLY A 103 8.48 -5.17 13.46
CA GLY A 103 8.86 -6.54 13.81
C GLY A 103 8.42 -7.61 12.83
N ASN A 104 7.41 -7.31 11.98
CA ASN A 104 6.77 -8.29 11.10
C ASN A 104 6.90 -7.93 9.62
N SER A 105 7.83 -7.05 9.28
CA SER A 105 8.12 -6.65 7.91
C SER A 105 9.62 -6.60 7.63
N HIS A 106 9.96 -6.54 6.35
CA HIS A 106 11.32 -6.30 5.88
C HIS A 106 11.25 -5.31 4.70
N PRO A 107 11.55 -4.02 4.89
CA PRO A 107 11.33 -2.96 3.91
C PRO A 107 11.91 -3.27 2.53
N GLU A 108 13.18 -3.67 2.47
CA GLU A 108 13.85 -3.95 1.18
C GLU A 108 13.25 -5.17 0.46
N ARG A 109 12.90 -6.25 1.20
CA ARG A 109 12.21 -7.41 0.62
C ARG A 109 10.84 -7.00 0.07
N PHE A 110 10.04 -6.25 0.84
CA PHE A 110 8.71 -5.82 0.41
C PHE A 110 8.81 -4.94 -0.84
N ARG A 111 9.73 -3.97 -0.81
CA ARG A 111 10.00 -3.13 -1.98
C ARG A 111 10.36 -3.96 -3.21
N GLN A 112 11.25 -4.94 -3.07
CA GLN A 112 11.69 -5.79 -4.19
C GLN A 112 10.56 -6.69 -4.71
N GLU A 113 9.74 -7.26 -3.84
CA GLU A 113 8.60 -8.08 -4.25
C GLU A 113 7.55 -7.28 -5.02
N ILE A 114 7.26 -6.04 -4.60
CA ILE A 114 6.37 -5.13 -5.35
C ILE A 114 7.03 -4.70 -6.66
N ARG A 115 8.32 -4.38 -6.63
CA ARG A 115 9.09 -3.99 -7.81
C ARG A 115 9.02 -5.03 -8.92
N ASN A 116 8.98 -6.31 -8.58
CA ASN A 116 8.91 -7.41 -9.54
C ASN A 116 7.52 -7.58 -10.19
N LEU A 117 6.49 -6.89 -9.71
CA LEU A 117 5.12 -6.98 -10.23
C LEU A 117 4.81 -5.90 -11.27
N VAL A 118 5.62 -4.86 -11.38
CA VAL A 118 5.35 -3.67 -12.19
C VAL A 118 6.46 -3.40 -13.20
N ASP A 119 6.21 -2.52 -14.14
CA ASP A 119 7.18 -2.16 -15.18
C ASP A 119 8.43 -1.49 -14.61
N CYS A 120 9.55 -1.56 -15.34
CA CYS A 120 10.86 -1.13 -14.84
C CYS A 120 11.00 0.37 -14.58
N ASP A 121 10.15 1.19 -15.11
CA ASP A 121 10.11 2.64 -14.91
C ASP A 121 9.19 3.08 -13.75
N VAL A 122 8.38 2.18 -13.19
CA VAL A 122 7.60 2.49 -11.98
C VAL A 122 8.54 2.62 -10.77
N ASN A 123 8.51 3.77 -10.11
CA ASN A 123 9.28 4.00 -8.89
C ASN A 123 8.60 3.36 -7.68
N VAL A 124 9.24 2.38 -7.05
CA VAL A 124 8.75 1.73 -5.82
C VAL A 124 9.61 2.14 -4.63
N TRP A 125 8.98 2.72 -3.62
CA TRP A 125 9.63 3.22 -2.40
C TRP A 125 8.89 2.80 -1.13
N VAL A 126 9.57 2.88 0.00
CA VAL A 126 9.02 2.59 1.33
C VAL A 126 9.05 3.85 2.18
N ALA A 127 7.93 4.16 2.82
CA ALA A 127 7.81 5.30 3.74
C ALA A 127 8.45 4.96 5.10
N GLU A 128 9.77 5.04 5.18
CA GLU A 128 10.51 4.95 6.43
C GLU A 128 10.55 6.31 7.14
N LYS A 129 10.87 6.30 8.44
CA LYS A 129 10.92 7.53 9.23
C LYS A 129 11.89 8.56 8.63
N GLY A 130 11.37 9.72 8.28
CA GLY A 130 12.14 10.83 7.68
C GLY A 130 12.30 10.74 6.17
N PHE A 131 11.72 9.71 5.50
CA PHE A 131 11.69 9.64 4.05
C PHE A 131 10.88 10.80 3.46
N GLN A 132 11.38 11.38 2.38
CA GLN A 132 10.72 12.45 1.62
C GLN A 132 10.81 12.13 0.13
N THR A 133 9.72 12.34 -0.59
CA THR A 133 9.66 12.19 -2.05
C THR A 133 8.67 13.17 -2.63
N GLU A 134 8.81 13.46 -3.91
CA GLU A 134 7.85 14.24 -4.67
C GLU A 134 7.01 13.32 -5.54
N LEU A 135 5.71 13.60 -5.62
CA LEU A 135 4.78 12.93 -6.53
C LEU A 135 4.44 13.91 -7.66
N GLY A 136 4.69 13.51 -8.88
CA GLY A 136 4.38 14.33 -10.05
C GLY A 136 4.39 13.50 -11.32
N LEU A 137 3.79 14.03 -12.37
CA LEU A 137 3.76 13.38 -13.69
C LEU A 137 5.13 13.36 -14.36
N TYR A 138 5.99 14.30 -13.98
CA TYR A 138 7.30 14.48 -14.56
C TYR A 138 8.35 14.50 -13.44
N PRO A 139 9.30 13.57 -13.42
CA PRO A 139 10.31 13.43 -12.36
C PRO A 139 11.48 14.43 -12.50
N PHE A 140 11.23 15.60 -13.03
CA PHE A 140 12.28 16.62 -13.24
C PHE A 140 12.02 17.89 -12.44
#